data_e584c04ccc3b15b84ab68ecf4f155d6b
#
_entry.id   e584c04ccc3b15b84ab68ecf4f155d6b
#
_cell.length_a   1.000
_cell.length_b   1.000
_cell.length_c   1.000
_cell.angle_alpha   90.00
_cell.angle_beta   90.00
_cell.angle_gamma   90.00
#
_symmetry.space_group_name_H-M   'P 1'
#
loop_
_entity.id
_entity.type
_entity.pdbx_description
1 polymer ?
#
loop_
_entity_poly.entity_id
_entity_poly.type
_entity_poly.pdbx_seq_one_letter_code
_entity_poly.pdbx_strand_id
1 'polypeptide(L)'
;MKKLLIILMFATIFTSASCKNKLPTTKITIERPDKTTIDVIAEIAKTPEERNYGFMNRKKIPDGTGMIFIFEQDQILSFWMKNTPHPLSIAYIDSKGKIRNIFDMTPYSLSSVVSTVSVRYALEVPQGWFKNNNIQVGDRISLDFLQ
;
A
#
# COMPACT_ATOMS: atom_id res chain seq x y z
N MET A 1 -0.64 59.60 -38.85
CA MET A 1 0.31 58.80 -38.08
C MET A 1 -0.47 57.87 -37.14
N LYS A 2 -0.66 56.61 -37.53
CA LYS A 2 -1.41 55.63 -36.73
C LYS A 2 -0.41 54.91 -35.82
N LYS A 3 -0.57 55.06 -34.49
CA LYS A 3 0.21 54.33 -33.51
C LYS A 3 -0.35 52.92 -33.38
N LEU A 4 0.41 51.93 -33.77
CA LEU A 4 0.09 50.47 -33.59
C LEU A 4 0.44 50.07 -32.18
N LEU A 5 -0.59 49.76 -31.39
CA LEU A 5 -0.45 49.29 -30.01
C LEU A 5 -0.29 47.77 -30.04
N ILE A 6 0.92 47.28 -29.82
CA ILE A 6 1.21 45.85 -29.72
C ILE A 6 0.92 45.41 -28.27
N ILE A 7 -0.20 44.69 -28.07
CA ILE A 7 -0.50 44.08 -26.79
C ILE A 7 0.26 42.74 -26.72
N LEU A 8 1.31 42.70 -25.90
CA LEU A 8 2.06 41.49 -25.59
C LEU A 8 1.25 40.66 -24.57
N MET A 9 0.58 39.64 -25.06
CA MET A 9 -0.18 38.69 -24.22
C MET A 9 0.81 37.70 -23.57
N PHE A 10 1.19 37.95 -22.31
CA PHE A 10 1.97 37.01 -21.51
C PHE A 10 1.07 35.81 -21.15
N ALA A 11 1.23 34.69 -21.87
CA ALA A 11 0.64 33.42 -21.49
C ALA A 11 1.44 32.85 -20.30
N THR A 12 0.92 33.02 -19.09
CA THR A 12 1.43 32.32 -17.90
C THR A 12 1.10 30.83 -18.01
N ILE A 13 2.06 30.02 -18.38
CA ILE A 13 1.96 28.57 -18.32
C ILE A 13 2.01 28.19 -16.83
N PHE A 14 0.84 27.93 -16.24
CA PHE A 14 0.75 27.26 -14.95
C PHE A 14 1.15 25.81 -15.15
N THR A 15 2.42 25.48 -14.95
CA THR A 15 2.86 24.11 -14.75
C THR A 15 2.40 23.66 -13.37
N SER A 16 1.26 22.99 -13.29
CA SER A 16 0.87 22.26 -12.09
C SER A 16 1.85 21.11 -11.90
N ALA A 17 2.91 21.35 -11.13
CA ALA A 17 3.74 20.28 -10.60
C ALA A 17 2.82 19.42 -9.71
N SER A 18 2.38 18.26 -10.23
CA SER A 18 1.72 17.24 -9.43
C SER A 18 2.74 16.73 -8.41
N CYS A 19 2.78 17.37 -7.25
CA CYS A 19 3.46 16.86 -6.09
C CYS A 19 2.76 15.55 -5.73
N LYS A 20 3.32 14.40 -6.13
CA LYS A 20 2.87 13.11 -5.61
C LYS A 20 3.11 13.15 -4.10
N ASN A 21 2.06 13.46 -3.34
CA ASN A 21 2.13 13.46 -1.89
C ASN A 21 2.61 12.07 -1.46
N LYS A 22 3.77 12.03 -0.79
CA LYS A 22 4.28 10.82 -0.17
C LYS A 22 3.27 10.40 0.90
N LEU A 23 2.79 9.16 0.85
CA LEU A 23 1.87 8.66 1.86
C LEU A 23 2.52 8.72 3.26
N PRO A 24 1.74 8.99 4.31
CA PRO A 24 2.25 8.88 5.67
C PRO A 24 2.71 7.46 5.95
N THR A 25 3.69 7.31 6.81
CA THR A 25 4.23 6.01 7.20
C THR A 25 3.97 5.74 8.68
N THR A 26 3.82 4.47 9.01
CA THR A 26 3.71 4.00 10.39
C THR A 26 4.56 2.76 10.59
N LYS A 27 4.90 2.50 11.84
CA LYS A 27 5.50 1.23 12.26
C LYS A 27 4.38 0.25 12.59
N ILE A 28 4.39 -0.91 11.95
CA ILE A 28 3.49 -2.02 12.24
C ILE A 28 4.30 -3.11 12.92
N THR A 29 3.92 -3.43 14.15
CA THR A 29 4.51 -4.54 14.91
C THR A 29 3.67 -5.80 14.71
N ILE A 30 4.30 -6.88 14.29
CA ILE A 30 3.68 -8.21 14.15
C ILE A 30 4.14 -9.09 15.29
N GLU A 31 3.20 -9.59 16.08
CA GLU A 31 3.43 -10.50 17.21
C GLU A 31 3.12 -11.94 16.79
N ARG A 32 4.04 -12.85 17.10
CA ARG A 32 3.90 -14.29 16.95
C ARG A 32 3.32 -14.94 18.21
N PRO A 33 2.86 -16.20 18.14
CA PRO A 33 2.32 -16.92 19.30
C PRO A 33 3.32 -17.05 20.48
N ASP A 34 4.63 -17.10 20.19
CA ASP A 34 5.71 -17.17 21.20
C ASP A 34 6.04 -15.80 21.81
N LYS A 35 5.27 -14.75 21.50
CA LYS A 35 5.47 -13.37 21.95
C LYS A 35 6.65 -12.64 21.34
N THR A 36 7.39 -13.26 20.43
CA THR A 36 8.38 -12.54 19.65
C THR A 36 7.71 -11.58 18.66
N THR A 37 8.35 -10.47 18.39
CA THR A 37 7.82 -9.43 17.50
C THR A 37 8.79 -9.10 16.38
N ILE A 38 8.23 -8.60 15.29
CA ILE A 38 8.98 -7.98 14.19
C ILE A 38 8.26 -6.72 13.71
N ASP A 39 9.04 -5.72 13.34
CA ASP A 39 8.50 -4.45 12.84
C ASP A 39 8.66 -4.33 11.32
N VAL A 40 7.67 -3.70 10.68
CA VAL A 40 7.73 -3.26 9.29
C VAL A 40 7.29 -1.79 9.21
N ILE A 41 7.99 -0.98 8.43
CA ILE A 41 7.61 0.41 8.19
C ILE A 41 6.69 0.44 6.97
N ALA A 42 5.42 0.74 7.19
CA ALA A 42 4.42 0.72 6.13
C ALA A 42 3.90 2.11 5.79
N GLU A 43 3.76 2.40 4.49
CA GLU A 43 2.97 3.52 4.01
C GLU A 43 1.48 3.25 4.27
N ILE A 44 0.70 4.28 4.58
CA ILE A 44 -0.74 4.14 4.87
C ILE A 44 -1.54 4.52 3.65
N ALA A 45 -2.29 3.57 3.07
CA ALA A 45 -3.27 3.78 2.01
C ALA A 45 -4.68 3.67 2.59
N LYS A 46 -5.37 4.81 2.72
CA LYS A 46 -6.67 4.91 3.40
C LYS A 46 -7.80 5.38 2.49
N THR A 47 -7.52 6.29 1.55
CA THR A 47 -8.52 6.73 0.58
C THR A 47 -8.68 5.72 -0.56
N PRO A 48 -9.83 5.70 -1.28
CA PRO A 48 -10.02 4.86 -2.45
C PRO A 48 -8.91 5.05 -3.50
N GLU A 49 -8.47 6.29 -3.73
CA GLU A 49 -7.42 6.64 -4.70
C GLU A 49 -6.07 6.06 -4.27
N GLU A 50 -5.70 6.19 -2.99
CA GLU A 50 -4.47 5.65 -2.43
C GLU A 50 -4.46 4.12 -2.51
N ARG A 51 -5.56 3.47 -2.13
CA ARG A 51 -5.71 2.00 -2.21
C ARG A 51 -5.63 1.50 -3.65
N ASN A 52 -6.28 2.19 -4.59
CA ASN A 52 -6.24 1.82 -6.01
C ASN A 52 -4.85 2.00 -6.63
N TYR A 53 -4.09 3.02 -6.20
CA TYR A 53 -2.76 3.26 -6.72
C TYR A 53 -1.72 2.29 -6.13
N GLY A 54 -1.75 2.07 -4.82
CA GLY A 54 -0.84 1.16 -4.14
C GLY A 54 0.63 1.36 -4.52
N PHE A 55 1.32 0.27 -4.85
CA PHE A 55 2.72 0.27 -5.30
C PHE A 55 2.91 0.44 -6.82
N MET A 56 1.88 0.85 -7.56
CA MET A 56 2.02 1.08 -9.01
C MET A 56 3.16 2.05 -9.34
N ASN A 57 3.94 1.71 -10.37
CA ASN A 57 5.03 2.52 -10.91
C ASN A 57 6.16 2.84 -9.90
N ARG A 58 6.27 2.10 -8.80
CA ARG A 58 7.39 2.26 -7.87
C ARG A 58 8.68 1.75 -8.50
N LYS A 59 9.73 2.55 -8.43
CA LYS A 59 11.07 2.16 -8.91
C LYS A 59 11.78 1.20 -7.95
N LYS A 60 11.47 1.28 -6.66
CA LYS A 60 12.07 0.47 -5.60
C LYS A 60 11.09 0.38 -4.41
N ILE A 61 11.06 -0.79 -3.79
CA ILE A 61 10.41 -1.05 -2.51
C ILE A 61 11.48 -1.67 -1.62
N PRO A 62 12.03 -0.93 -0.63
CA PRO A 62 13.11 -1.44 0.24
C PRO A 62 12.62 -2.61 1.09
N ASP A 63 13.53 -3.53 1.41
CA ASP A 63 13.26 -4.57 2.40
C ASP A 63 12.92 -3.97 3.77
N GLY A 64 12.06 -4.63 4.54
CA GLY A 64 11.54 -4.10 5.81
C GLY A 64 10.56 -2.94 5.66
N THR A 65 10.13 -2.61 4.44
CA THR A 65 9.06 -1.63 4.18
C THR A 65 7.85 -2.29 3.53
N GLY A 66 6.70 -1.62 3.62
CA GLY A 66 5.46 -2.13 3.05
C GLY A 66 4.42 -1.04 2.84
N MET A 67 3.18 -1.48 2.57
CA MET A 67 2.01 -0.62 2.53
C MET A 67 0.84 -1.30 3.24
N ILE A 68 0.24 -0.58 4.19
CA ILE A 68 -0.98 -1.01 4.87
C ILE A 68 -2.19 -0.34 4.22
N PHE A 69 -3.13 -1.15 3.76
CA PHE A 69 -4.41 -0.72 3.20
C PHE A 69 -5.47 -0.82 4.28
N ILE A 70 -6.17 0.27 4.52
CA ILE A 70 -7.18 0.39 5.58
C ILE A 70 -8.55 0.56 4.93
N PHE A 71 -9.49 -0.29 5.30
CA PHE A 71 -10.88 -0.23 4.85
C PHE A 71 -11.81 0.11 6.02
N GLU A 72 -12.92 0.74 5.70
CA GLU A 72 -13.87 1.26 6.69
C GLU A 72 -14.66 0.14 7.38
N GLN A 73 -14.84 -1.00 6.70
CA GLN A 73 -15.60 -2.16 7.20
C GLN A 73 -14.98 -3.47 6.74
N ASP A 74 -15.35 -4.57 7.43
CA ASP A 74 -14.93 -5.91 7.02
C ASP A 74 -15.59 -6.31 5.71
N GLN A 75 -14.80 -6.80 4.76
CA GLN A 75 -15.29 -7.24 3.45
C GLN A 75 -14.30 -8.21 2.81
N ILE A 76 -14.72 -8.92 1.78
CA ILE A 76 -13.81 -9.68 0.93
C ILE A 76 -12.98 -8.67 0.14
N LEU A 77 -11.66 -8.71 0.30
CA LEU A 77 -10.72 -7.84 -0.40
C LEU A 77 -10.15 -8.57 -1.61
N SER A 78 -9.94 -7.80 -2.68
CA SER A 78 -9.37 -8.26 -3.94
C SER A 78 -8.30 -7.29 -4.42
N PHE A 79 -7.09 -7.80 -4.67
CA PHE A 79 -5.94 -7.04 -5.13
C PHE A 79 -5.40 -7.58 -6.43
N TRP A 80 -4.70 -6.76 -7.18
CA TRP A 80 -4.03 -7.09 -8.44
C TRP A 80 -2.67 -6.43 -8.51
N MET A 81 -1.85 -6.79 -9.50
CA MET A 81 -0.51 -6.24 -9.69
C MET A 81 -0.41 -5.32 -10.92
N LYS A 82 -1.52 -4.65 -11.30
CA LYS A 82 -1.52 -3.72 -12.43
C LYS A 82 -0.43 -2.66 -12.23
N ASN A 83 0.39 -2.45 -13.25
CA ASN A 83 1.50 -1.47 -13.25
C ASN A 83 2.45 -1.59 -12.05
N THR A 84 2.53 -2.77 -11.43
CA THR A 84 3.39 -3.04 -10.27
C THR A 84 4.54 -3.95 -10.69
N PRO A 85 5.77 -3.41 -10.89
CA PRO A 85 6.89 -4.14 -11.46
C PRO A 85 7.63 -5.04 -10.47
N HIS A 86 7.41 -4.86 -9.16
CA HIS A 86 8.10 -5.62 -8.12
C HIS A 86 7.21 -6.75 -7.60
N PRO A 87 7.78 -7.97 -7.40
CA PRO A 87 7.04 -9.06 -6.77
C PRO A 87 6.74 -8.70 -5.31
N LEU A 88 5.51 -8.97 -4.89
CA LEU A 88 5.01 -8.66 -3.54
C LEU A 88 4.44 -9.91 -2.87
N SER A 89 4.38 -9.89 -1.55
CA SER A 89 3.51 -10.76 -0.75
C SER A 89 2.45 -9.90 -0.06
N ILE A 90 1.22 -10.39 0.01
CA ILE A 90 0.10 -9.72 0.68
C ILE A 90 -0.40 -10.55 1.84
N ALA A 91 -0.60 -9.92 3.01
CA ALA A 91 -1.31 -10.49 4.15
C ALA A 91 -2.68 -9.83 4.29
N TYR A 92 -3.75 -10.63 4.35
CA TYR A 92 -5.09 -10.17 4.66
C TYR A 92 -5.36 -10.30 6.16
N ILE A 93 -5.88 -9.25 6.79
CA ILE A 93 -5.90 -9.09 8.24
C ILE A 93 -7.31 -8.66 8.66
N ASP A 94 -7.89 -9.37 9.64
CA ASP A 94 -9.20 -9.06 10.16
C ASP A 94 -9.20 -7.81 11.08
N SER A 95 -10.39 -7.36 11.48
CA SER A 95 -10.56 -6.17 12.33
C SER A 95 -9.93 -6.29 13.72
N LYS A 96 -9.53 -7.50 14.13
CA LYS A 96 -8.83 -7.76 15.40
C LYS A 96 -7.31 -7.87 15.23
N GLY A 97 -6.79 -7.56 14.06
CA GLY A 97 -5.36 -7.61 13.73
C GLY A 97 -4.82 -9.01 13.41
N LYS A 98 -5.67 -10.05 13.33
CA LYS A 98 -5.20 -11.41 13.03
C LYS A 98 -5.01 -11.61 11.54
N ILE A 99 -3.83 -12.13 11.13
CA ILE A 99 -3.54 -12.52 9.75
C ILE A 99 -4.39 -13.75 9.39
N ARG A 100 -5.17 -13.62 8.32
CA ARG A 100 -6.10 -14.64 7.85
C ARG A 100 -5.62 -15.37 6.58
N ASN A 101 -4.90 -14.67 5.72
CA ASN A 101 -4.26 -15.21 4.53
C ASN A 101 -2.91 -14.55 4.31
N ILE A 102 -2.00 -15.25 3.64
CA ILE A 102 -0.77 -14.71 3.05
C ILE A 102 -0.65 -15.31 1.65
N PHE A 103 -0.45 -14.45 0.63
CA PHE A 103 -0.27 -14.86 -0.76
C PHE A 103 0.91 -14.13 -1.39
N ASP A 104 1.57 -14.79 -2.34
CA ASP A 104 2.52 -14.14 -3.23
C ASP A 104 1.81 -13.59 -4.46
N MET A 105 2.29 -12.45 -4.96
CA MET A 105 1.68 -11.71 -6.06
C MET A 105 2.69 -11.53 -7.20
N THR A 106 2.29 -11.97 -8.39
CA THR A 106 3.14 -11.90 -9.58
C THR A 106 3.13 -10.50 -10.20
N PRO A 107 4.30 -9.90 -10.50
CA PRO A 107 4.37 -8.59 -11.15
C PRO A 107 3.50 -8.50 -12.41
N TYR A 108 2.86 -7.36 -12.61
CA TYR A 108 1.99 -7.02 -13.74
C TYR A 108 0.76 -7.92 -13.92
N SER A 109 0.51 -8.89 -13.04
CA SER A 109 -0.67 -9.75 -13.13
C SER A 109 -1.96 -8.93 -12.93
N LEU A 110 -2.93 -9.15 -13.81
CA LEU A 110 -4.29 -8.60 -13.68
C LEU A 110 -5.24 -9.58 -12.99
N SER A 111 -4.77 -10.78 -12.67
CA SER A 111 -5.55 -11.76 -11.91
C SER A 111 -5.73 -11.28 -10.48
N SER A 112 -6.95 -11.43 -9.98
CA SER A 112 -7.29 -11.06 -8.61
C SER A 112 -6.70 -12.03 -7.60
N VAL A 113 -6.03 -11.49 -6.57
CA VAL A 113 -5.69 -12.21 -5.33
C VAL A 113 -6.74 -11.82 -4.30
N VAL A 114 -7.55 -12.79 -3.86
CA VAL A 114 -8.78 -12.53 -3.09
C VAL A 114 -8.64 -13.11 -1.69
N SER A 115 -9.09 -12.36 -0.66
CA SER A 115 -9.15 -12.89 0.71
C SER A 115 -10.21 -14.00 0.81
N THR A 116 -9.92 -15.04 1.60
CA THR A 116 -10.86 -16.17 1.78
C THR A 116 -11.96 -15.91 2.80
N VAL A 117 -11.82 -14.83 3.57
CA VAL A 117 -12.78 -14.37 4.58
C VAL A 117 -12.86 -12.85 4.55
N SER A 118 -13.91 -12.28 5.16
CA SER A 118 -14.02 -10.82 5.35
C SER A 118 -12.89 -10.33 6.26
N VAL A 119 -12.22 -9.26 5.82
CA VAL A 119 -11.05 -8.65 6.48
C VAL A 119 -11.15 -7.13 6.42
N ARG A 120 -10.41 -6.45 7.29
CA ARG A 120 -10.40 -4.99 7.41
C ARG A 120 -9.15 -4.36 6.82
N TYR A 121 -8.03 -5.09 6.80
CA TYR A 121 -6.72 -4.57 6.40
C TYR A 121 -6.04 -5.52 5.44
N ALA A 122 -5.14 -4.97 4.63
CA ALA A 122 -4.17 -5.73 3.85
C ALA A 122 -2.79 -5.11 4.02
N LEU A 123 -1.76 -5.94 4.18
CA LEU A 123 -0.36 -5.50 4.27
C LEU A 123 0.42 -6.10 3.12
N GLU A 124 0.90 -5.24 2.21
CA GLU A 124 1.82 -5.62 1.14
C GLU A 124 3.27 -5.33 1.54
N VAL A 125 4.15 -6.27 1.24
CA VAL A 125 5.60 -6.21 1.47
C VAL A 125 6.35 -6.82 0.28
N PRO A 126 7.67 -6.61 0.12
CA PRO A 126 8.46 -7.34 -0.85
C PRO A 126 8.26 -8.86 -0.72
N GLN A 127 8.16 -9.55 -1.86
CA GLN A 127 7.87 -10.99 -1.88
C GLN A 127 8.86 -11.78 -1.02
N GLY A 128 8.32 -12.70 -0.24
CA GLY A 128 9.10 -13.56 0.67
C GLY A 128 9.39 -12.95 2.03
N TRP A 129 9.12 -11.65 2.26
CA TRP A 129 9.42 -11.00 3.54
C TRP A 129 8.73 -11.71 4.73
N PHE A 130 7.45 -12.10 4.60
CA PHE A 130 6.74 -12.83 5.66
C PHE A 130 7.44 -14.14 6.00
N LYS A 131 7.79 -14.93 4.97
CA LYS A 131 8.48 -16.22 5.13
C LYS A 131 9.86 -16.06 5.79
N ASN A 132 10.66 -15.10 5.32
CA ASN A 132 12.01 -14.85 5.83
C ASN A 132 12.00 -14.38 7.30
N ASN A 133 10.89 -13.79 7.73
CA ASN A 133 10.69 -13.34 9.10
C ASN A 133 9.80 -14.30 9.93
N ASN A 134 9.55 -15.53 9.45
CA ASN A 134 8.72 -16.54 10.11
C ASN A 134 7.32 -16.06 10.48
N ILE A 135 6.73 -15.15 9.69
CA ILE A 135 5.36 -14.67 9.85
C ILE A 135 4.41 -15.61 9.12
N GLN A 136 3.32 -15.99 9.78
CA GLN A 136 2.37 -16.96 9.26
C GLN A 136 0.91 -16.56 9.57
N VAL A 137 -0.01 -17.25 8.93
CA VAL A 137 -1.44 -17.14 9.22
C VAL A 137 -1.67 -17.46 10.70
N GLY A 138 -2.39 -16.58 11.39
CA GLY A 138 -2.65 -16.67 12.82
C GLY A 138 -1.88 -15.66 13.66
N ASP A 139 -0.74 -15.14 13.17
CA ASP A 139 -0.02 -14.05 13.81
C ASP A 139 -0.87 -12.78 13.85
N ARG A 140 -0.49 -11.82 14.69
CA ARG A 140 -1.26 -10.59 14.90
C ARG A 140 -0.43 -9.35 14.65
N ILE A 141 -1.03 -8.37 13.98
CA ILE A 141 -0.47 -7.01 13.93
C ILE A 141 -1.02 -6.18 15.10
N SER A 142 -0.18 -5.28 15.65
CA SER A 142 -0.68 -4.18 16.48
C SER A 142 -1.54 -3.24 15.65
N LEU A 143 -2.63 -2.74 16.23
CA LEU A 143 -3.53 -1.76 15.61
C LEU A 143 -3.29 -0.32 16.12
N ASP A 144 -2.14 -0.05 16.76
CA ASP A 144 -1.81 1.26 17.34
C ASP A 144 -1.73 2.37 16.30
N PHE A 145 -1.53 2.00 15.02
CA PHE A 145 -1.51 2.94 13.89
C PHE A 145 -2.90 3.53 13.53
N LEU A 146 -3.95 3.07 14.19
CA LEU A 146 -5.33 3.58 13.99
C LEU A 146 -5.67 4.75 14.93
N GLN A 147 -4.79 5.08 15.88
CA GLN A 147 -4.97 6.13 16.89
C GLN A 147 -4.57 7.50 16.38
#